data_5d0f4dcd87fc241f3ea9d9369f958921
#
_entry.id   5d0f4dcd87fc241f3ea9d9369f958921
#
_cell.length_a   1.000
_cell.length_b   1.000
_cell.length_c   1.000
_cell.angle_alpha   90.00
_cell.angle_beta   90.00
_cell.angle_gamma   90.00
#
_symmetry.space_group_name_H-M   'P 1'
#
loop_
_entity.id
_entity.type
_entity.pdbx_description
1 polymer ?
#
loop_
_entity_poly.entity_id
_entity_poly.type
_entity_poly.pdbx_seq_one_letter_code
_entity_poly.pdbx_strand_id
1 'polypeptide(L)'
;MYKVFFIYLSVLLFACGDVAKEVGDNTKTLTKKEEVKPSLSSNLVMNDNTSESSSEKSGMPEFNFEKELHDFGQLVDGEKVSYSFKFTNSGNAPLIISNAKGSCGCTVPNWSRDPIAPGESGSIDVTFNSSGRSGKQNKAITLTANTNPNRKVINISSEVTSK
;
A
#
# COMPACT_ATOMS: atom_id res chain seq x y z
N MET A 1 -53.70 -13.52 -3.49
CA MET A 1 -53.19 -14.91 -3.61
C MET A 1 -51.89 -15.01 -2.85
N TYR A 2 -51.99 -15.54 -1.64
CA TYR A 2 -50.87 -15.79 -0.73
C TYR A 2 -50.10 -17.01 -1.24
N LYS A 3 -48.78 -16.91 -1.35
CA LYS A 3 -47.89 -18.07 -1.34
C LYS A 3 -46.82 -17.88 -0.26
N VAL A 4 -47.16 -18.53 0.85
CA VAL A 4 -46.25 -18.82 1.97
C VAL A 4 -45.28 -19.90 1.49
N PHE A 5 -43.97 -19.67 1.63
CA PHE A 5 -42.98 -20.72 1.51
C PHE A 5 -42.23 -20.89 2.82
N PHE A 6 -42.40 -22.06 3.34
CA PHE A 6 -41.94 -22.61 4.62
C PHE A 6 -40.41 -22.78 4.64
N ILE A 7 -39.83 -22.29 5.68
CA ILE A 7 -38.86 -22.81 6.62
C ILE A 7 -38.26 -24.18 6.29
N TYR A 8 -36.95 -24.25 6.17
CA TYR A 8 -36.16 -25.39 6.60
C TYR A 8 -34.97 -24.90 7.45
N LEU A 9 -35.21 -25.05 8.76
CA LEU A 9 -34.23 -24.98 9.84
C LEU A 9 -33.50 -26.33 9.87
N SER A 10 -32.22 -26.36 9.47
CA SER A 10 -31.39 -27.54 9.67
C SER A 10 -30.29 -27.16 10.68
N VAL A 11 -30.57 -27.57 11.93
CA VAL A 11 -29.62 -27.62 13.03
C VAL A 11 -28.72 -28.85 12.81
N LEU A 12 -27.43 -28.63 12.63
CA LEU A 12 -26.42 -29.68 12.76
C LEU A 12 -25.50 -29.32 13.92
N LEU A 13 -25.82 -29.95 15.04
CA LEU A 13 -24.92 -30.15 16.17
C LEU A 13 -23.79 -31.09 15.73
N PHE A 14 -22.55 -30.64 15.80
CA PHE A 14 -21.42 -31.56 15.82
C PHE A 14 -20.63 -31.38 17.10
N ALA A 15 -20.48 -32.51 17.72
CA ALA A 15 -20.03 -32.79 19.05
C ALA A 15 -18.54 -32.46 19.27
N CYS A 16 -18.28 -32.16 20.51
CA CYS A 16 -17.06 -32.19 21.27
C CYS A 16 -16.21 -33.44 21.01
N GLY A 17 -14.91 -33.28 20.89
CA GLY A 17 -13.93 -34.36 20.92
C GLY A 17 -12.66 -33.87 21.57
N ASP A 18 -12.61 -34.00 22.91
CA ASP A 18 -11.39 -33.96 23.73
C ASP A 18 -10.46 -35.11 23.35
N VAL A 19 -9.22 -34.80 23.05
CA VAL A 19 -8.12 -35.75 23.26
C VAL A 19 -6.95 -35.00 23.91
N ALA A 20 -6.82 -35.28 25.18
CA ALA A 20 -5.67 -34.94 25.99
C ALA A 20 -4.55 -35.98 25.81
N LYS A 21 -3.32 -35.48 26.06
CA LYS A 21 -2.18 -36.25 26.59
C LYS A 21 -1.21 -36.87 25.58
N GLU A 22 0.00 -36.31 25.50
CA GLU A 22 1.15 -36.98 26.08
C GLU A 22 2.29 -36.00 26.34
N VAL A 23 2.70 -36.02 27.61
CA VAL A 23 3.92 -35.46 28.18
C VAL A 23 5.06 -36.45 27.86
N GLY A 24 6.08 -35.95 27.21
CA GLY A 24 7.35 -36.67 26.99
C GLY A 24 8.51 -35.83 27.47
N ASP A 25 8.80 -35.96 28.75
CA ASP A 25 10.03 -35.56 29.40
C ASP A 25 11.22 -36.34 28.81
N ASN A 26 12.27 -35.65 28.40
CA ASN A 26 13.60 -36.20 28.28
C ASN A 26 14.66 -35.15 28.55
N THR A 27 14.91 -34.99 29.83
CA THR A 27 16.16 -34.50 30.41
C THR A 27 17.30 -35.47 30.11
N LYS A 28 18.34 -35.01 29.43
CA LYS A 28 19.72 -35.52 29.63
C LYS A 28 20.69 -34.55 28.95
N THR A 29 21.25 -33.67 29.71
CA THR A 29 22.57 -33.66 30.36
C THR A 29 23.80 -33.76 29.43
N LEU A 30 24.63 -32.75 29.66
CA LEU A 30 26.09 -32.67 29.63
C LEU A 30 26.79 -32.12 28.39
N THR A 31 27.21 -30.87 28.59
CA THR A 31 28.62 -30.39 28.51
C THR A 31 29.47 -30.93 27.36
N LYS A 32 29.81 -30.03 26.45
CA LYS A 32 31.23 -29.91 26.06
C LYS A 32 31.50 -28.46 25.60
N LYS A 33 32.23 -27.78 26.47
CA LYS A 33 32.95 -26.55 26.22
C LYS A 33 34.08 -26.88 25.26
N GLU A 34 34.04 -26.41 24.04
CA GLU A 34 35.19 -26.43 23.16
C GLU A 34 35.50 -25.00 22.73
N GLU A 35 36.56 -24.54 23.36
CA GLU A 35 37.26 -23.30 23.14
C GLU A 35 37.97 -23.39 21.78
N VAL A 36 37.50 -22.67 20.75
CA VAL A 36 38.25 -22.54 19.51
C VAL A 36 38.80 -21.12 19.41
N LYS A 37 40.08 -21.06 19.65
CA LYS A 37 41.02 -19.99 19.49
C LYS A 37 40.92 -19.38 18.08
N PRO A 38 40.88 -18.04 17.92
CA PRO A 38 40.93 -17.45 16.59
C PRO A 38 42.34 -17.55 16.03
N SER A 39 42.50 -18.35 15.02
CA SER A 39 43.69 -18.32 14.18
C SER A 39 43.56 -17.20 13.15
N LEU A 40 44.27 -16.13 13.38
CA LEU A 40 44.53 -15.10 12.38
C LEU A 40 45.44 -15.73 11.30
N SER A 41 44.84 -16.09 10.17
CA SER A 41 45.57 -16.32 8.93
C SER A 41 45.31 -15.16 8.01
N SER A 42 46.25 -14.22 8.02
CA SER A 42 46.36 -13.13 7.08
C SER A 42 46.81 -13.68 5.70
N ASN A 43 45.85 -14.00 4.85
CA ASN A 43 46.09 -14.10 3.41
C ASN A 43 45.25 -13.05 2.72
N LEU A 44 45.80 -11.83 2.69
CA LEU A 44 45.43 -10.79 1.74
C LEU A 44 45.84 -11.28 0.34
N VAL A 45 44.97 -12.00 -0.34
CA VAL A 45 45.03 -12.07 -1.77
C VAL A 45 44.39 -10.80 -2.31
N MET A 46 45.22 -9.80 -2.56
CA MET A 46 44.85 -8.69 -3.44
C MET A 46 44.63 -9.26 -4.83
N ASN A 47 43.39 -9.47 -5.21
CA ASN A 47 43.03 -9.69 -6.59
C ASN A 47 42.72 -8.30 -7.20
N ASP A 48 43.75 -7.70 -7.75
CA ASP A 48 43.68 -6.47 -8.55
C ASP A 48 43.01 -6.75 -9.89
N ASN A 49 41.72 -7.05 -9.89
CA ASN A 49 40.90 -6.97 -11.11
C ASN A 49 39.43 -7.15 -10.76
N THR A 50 38.84 -6.14 -10.14
CA THR A 50 37.42 -5.83 -10.32
C THR A 50 37.18 -4.40 -9.85
N SER A 51 37.81 -3.46 -10.54
CA SER A 51 37.38 -2.07 -10.52
C SER A 51 36.27 -1.90 -11.55
N GLU A 52 35.23 -2.69 -11.45
CA GLU A 52 33.92 -2.26 -11.90
C GLU A 52 33.29 -1.57 -10.70
N SER A 53 33.71 -0.30 -10.49
CA SER A 53 32.88 0.69 -9.87
C SER A 53 31.61 0.77 -10.70
N SER A 54 30.66 -0.13 -10.43
CA SER A 54 29.27 0.15 -10.68
C SER A 54 28.97 1.36 -9.79
N SER A 55 29.20 2.55 -10.31
CA SER A 55 28.46 3.72 -9.86
C SER A 55 27.00 3.30 -10.00
N GLU A 56 26.42 2.79 -8.92
CA GLU A 56 24.98 2.70 -8.81
C GLU A 56 24.48 4.11 -9.07
N LYS A 57 24.10 4.32 -10.32
CA LYS A 57 23.37 5.49 -10.74
C LYS A 57 22.15 5.41 -9.86
N SER A 58 22.16 6.18 -8.76
CA SER A 58 21.06 6.25 -7.81
C SER A 58 19.82 6.57 -8.62
N GLY A 59 19.10 5.52 -8.99
CA GLY A 59 17.92 5.65 -9.80
C GLY A 59 16.89 6.44 -9.01
N MET A 60 16.17 7.32 -9.68
CA MET A 60 15.08 8.07 -9.05
C MET A 60 13.75 7.62 -9.66
N PRO A 61 12.77 7.27 -8.81
CA PRO A 61 11.41 7.03 -9.26
C PRO A 61 10.72 8.35 -9.61
N GLU A 62 9.76 8.29 -10.53
CA GLU A 62 8.99 9.45 -10.97
C GLU A 62 7.55 9.08 -11.28
N PHE A 63 6.61 9.94 -10.84
CA PHE A 63 5.21 9.81 -11.19
C PHE A 63 4.93 10.41 -12.58
N ASN A 64 4.36 9.63 -13.47
CA ASN A 64 3.72 10.10 -14.69
C ASN A 64 2.22 9.79 -14.62
N PHE A 65 1.42 10.79 -14.22
CA PHE A 65 -0.03 10.67 -14.13
C PHE A 65 -0.69 10.85 -15.50
N GLU A 66 -1.70 10.03 -15.82
CA GLU A 66 -2.56 10.25 -16.98
C GLU A 66 -3.33 11.57 -16.85
N LYS A 67 -3.78 11.88 -15.61
CA LYS A 67 -4.44 13.14 -15.22
C LYS A 67 -4.06 13.51 -13.80
N GLU A 68 -3.74 14.77 -13.55
CA GLU A 68 -3.47 15.30 -12.21
C GLU A 68 -4.65 16.08 -11.63
N LEU A 69 -5.66 16.38 -12.45
CA LEU A 69 -6.91 17.00 -12.07
C LEU A 69 -8.08 16.18 -12.62
N HIS A 70 -9.03 15.86 -11.76
CA HIS A 70 -10.31 15.29 -12.16
C HIS A 70 -11.46 16.19 -11.73
N ASP A 71 -12.35 16.51 -12.68
CA ASP A 71 -13.57 17.28 -12.43
C ASP A 71 -14.78 16.35 -12.37
N PHE A 72 -15.44 16.32 -11.21
CA PHE A 72 -16.69 15.57 -11.02
C PHE A 72 -17.92 16.31 -11.58
N GLY A 73 -17.75 17.56 -12.02
CA GLY A 73 -18.85 18.40 -12.50
C GLY A 73 -19.79 18.82 -11.35
N GLN A 74 -21.10 18.84 -11.65
CA GLN A 74 -22.12 19.23 -10.68
C GLN A 74 -22.50 18.06 -9.80
N LEU A 75 -22.53 18.31 -8.49
CA LEU A 75 -22.94 17.35 -7.46
C LEU A 75 -24.04 17.98 -6.61
N VAL A 76 -24.91 17.16 -6.04
CA VAL A 76 -25.88 17.59 -5.04
C VAL A 76 -25.28 17.40 -3.65
N ASP A 77 -25.62 18.27 -2.70
CA ASP A 77 -25.19 18.13 -1.31
C ASP A 77 -25.53 16.73 -0.73
N GLY A 78 -24.53 16.06 -0.18
CA GLY A 78 -24.61 14.71 0.38
C GLY A 78 -24.17 13.58 -0.57
N GLU A 79 -23.83 13.89 -1.82
CA GLU A 79 -23.31 12.88 -2.74
C GLU A 79 -21.87 12.45 -2.39
N LYS A 80 -21.60 11.16 -2.67
CA LYS A 80 -20.25 10.59 -2.59
C LYS A 80 -19.85 10.08 -3.96
N VAL A 81 -18.75 10.61 -4.45
CA VAL A 81 -18.19 10.26 -5.76
C VAL A 81 -16.75 9.80 -5.62
N SER A 82 -16.32 8.91 -6.51
CA SER A 82 -14.97 8.35 -6.48
C SER A 82 -14.32 8.38 -7.84
N TYR A 83 -13.00 8.56 -7.85
CA TYR A 83 -12.18 8.50 -9.05
C TYR A 83 -10.85 7.83 -8.76
N SER A 84 -10.36 7.03 -9.69
CA SER A 84 -9.06 6.37 -9.62
C SER A 84 -8.07 7.09 -10.53
N PHE A 85 -7.10 7.78 -9.92
CA PHE A 85 -5.99 8.41 -10.64
C PHE A 85 -4.97 7.34 -11.01
N LYS A 86 -4.80 7.12 -12.29
CA LYS A 86 -3.80 6.19 -12.83
C LYS A 86 -2.49 6.92 -13.09
N PHE A 87 -1.39 6.24 -12.82
CA PHE A 87 -0.04 6.73 -13.10
C PHE A 87 0.88 5.58 -13.48
N THR A 88 2.01 5.91 -14.08
CA THR A 88 3.10 5.00 -14.39
C THR A 88 4.37 5.51 -13.70
N ASN A 89 5.21 4.63 -13.21
CA ASN A 89 6.55 5.00 -12.76
C ASN A 89 7.44 5.23 -14.00
N SER A 90 7.63 6.50 -14.38
CA SER A 90 8.49 6.91 -15.49
C SER A 90 9.96 6.98 -15.12
N GLY A 91 10.29 6.79 -13.85
CA GLY A 91 11.66 6.79 -13.35
C GLY A 91 12.42 5.50 -13.64
N ASN A 92 13.60 5.39 -13.09
CA ASN A 92 14.50 4.25 -13.26
C ASN A 92 14.80 3.49 -11.96
N ALA A 93 14.02 3.76 -10.90
CA ALA A 93 14.05 3.04 -9.63
C ALA A 93 12.63 2.70 -9.16
N PRO A 94 12.43 1.72 -8.27
CA PRO A 94 11.11 1.40 -7.72
C PRO A 94 10.48 2.58 -7.00
N LEU A 95 9.22 2.90 -7.34
CA LEU A 95 8.44 3.96 -6.73
C LEU A 95 7.67 3.40 -5.52
N ILE A 96 7.87 4.00 -4.36
CA ILE A 96 7.23 3.61 -3.10
C ILE A 96 6.41 4.78 -2.57
N ILE A 97 5.10 4.60 -2.46
CA ILE A 97 4.18 5.60 -1.88
C ILE A 97 4.02 5.31 -0.39
N SER A 98 4.61 6.13 0.45
CA SER A 98 4.56 5.97 1.90
C SER A 98 3.27 6.51 2.51
N ASN A 99 2.65 7.52 1.89
CA ASN A 99 1.42 8.13 2.39
C ASN A 99 0.62 8.79 1.27
N ALA A 100 -0.72 8.79 1.45
CA ALA A 100 -1.65 9.51 0.60
C ALA A 100 -2.72 10.17 1.48
N LYS A 101 -2.81 11.52 1.43
CA LYS A 101 -3.70 12.30 2.30
C LYS A 101 -4.55 13.27 1.49
N GLY A 102 -5.87 13.13 1.59
CA GLY A 102 -6.83 14.10 1.05
C GLY A 102 -7.03 15.31 1.97
N SER A 103 -7.35 16.46 1.39
CA SER A 103 -7.86 17.62 2.13
C SER A 103 -9.31 17.39 2.60
N CYS A 104 -9.86 18.30 3.43
CA CYS A 104 -11.17 18.15 4.04
C CYS A 104 -12.28 17.73 3.06
N GLY A 105 -12.96 16.61 3.37
CA GLY A 105 -14.01 16.02 2.54
C GLY A 105 -13.53 14.97 1.55
N CYS A 106 -12.22 14.85 1.34
CA CYS A 106 -11.65 13.74 0.56
C CYS A 106 -11.09 12.67 1.47
N THR A 107 -11.28 11.43 1.06
CA THR A 107 -10.58 10.27 1.61
C THR A 107 -9.81 9.57 0.49
N VAL A 108 -8.70 8.94 0.85
CA VAL A 108 -7.93 8.09 -0.05
C VAL A 108 -7.99 6.68 0.52
N PRO A 109 -9.04 5.91 0.18
CA PRO A 109 -9.25 4.60 0.76
C PRO A 109 -8.21 3.58 0.34
N ASN A 110 -7.65 3.75 -0.84
CA ASN A 110 -6.71 2.79 -1.39
C ASN A 110 -5.67 3.46 -2.31
N TRP A 111 -4.45 2.92 -2.31
CA TRP A 111 -3.39 3.21 -3.28
C TRP A 111 -2.43 2.04 -3.36
N SER A 112 -1.63 1.98 -4.43
CA SER A 112 -0.60 0.95 -4.59
C SER A 112 0.42 1.01 -3.45
N ARG A 113 0.47 -0.04 -2.63
CA ARG A 113 1.32 -0.14 -1.42
C ARG A 113 2.65 -0.80 -1.70
N ASP A 114 2.66 -1.72 -2.67
CA ASP A 114 3.86 -2.42 -3.10
C ASP A 114 4.75 -1.50 -3.93
N PRO A 115 6.07 -1.71 -3.94
CA PRO A 115 6.98 -1.00 -4.82
C PRO A 115 6.59 -1.19 -6.29
N ILE A 116 6.45 -0.09 -7.02
CA ILE A 116 6.07 -0.07 -8.44
C ILE A 116 7.34 0.02 -9.25
N ALA A 117 7.67 -1.00 -10.02
CA ALA A 117 8.89 -1.05 -10.82
C ALA A 117 8.89 0.00 -11.93
N PRO A 118 10.06 0.39 -12.48
CA PRO A 118 10.14 1.24 -13.65
C PRO A 118 9.28 0.73 -14.80
N GLY A 119 8.43 1.61 -15.36
CA GLY A 119 7.48 1.29 -16.41
C GLY A 119 6.18 0.63 -15.95
N GLU A 120 6.06 0.22 -14.69
CA GLU A 120 4.82 -0.31 -14.15
C GLU A 120 3.84 0.79 -13.76
N SER A 121 2.55 0.43 -13.77
CA SER A 121 1.45 1.34 -13.44
C SER A 121 0.87 1.07 -12.06
N GLY A 122 0.39 2.14 -11.42
CA GLY A 122 -0.33 2.11 -10.17
C GLY A 122 -1.57 3.00 -10.20
N SER A 123 -2.31 3.01 -9.10
CA SER A 123 -3.50 3.86 -8.95
C SER A 123 -3.64 4.45 -7.55
N ILE A 124 -4.33 5.58 -7.49
CA ILE A 124 -4.74 6.26 -6.26
C ILE A 124 -6.26 6.44 -6.33
N ASP A 125 -6.97 5.73 -5.45
CA ASP A 125 -8.43 5.87 -5.36
C ASP A 125 -8.78 7.02 -4.42
N VAL A 126 -9.56 7.96 -4.91
CA VAL A 126 -9.99 9.15 -4.17
C VAL A 126 -11.51 9.15 -4.11
N THR A 127 -12.04 9.33 -2.91
CA THR A 127 -13.48 9.53 -2.68
C THR A 127 -13.73 10.92 -2.11
N PHE A 128 -14.64 11.66 -2.72
CA PHE A 128 -15.10 12.96 -2.25
C PHE A 128 -16.52 12.85 -1.73
N ASN A 129 -16.77 13.46 -0.56
CA ASN A 129 -18.09 13.58 0.04
C ASN A 129 -18.51 15.07 0.03
N SER A 130 -19.59 15.38 -0.67
CA SER A 130 -20.12 16.74 -0.80
C SER A 130 -21.00 17.19 0.38
N SER A 131 -21.26 16.33 1.38
CA SER A 131 -22.13 16.67 2.52
C SER A 131 -21.70 17.94 3.23
N GLY A 132 -22.67 18.85 3.43
CA GLY A 132 -22.46 20.15 4.07
C GLY A 132 -21.58 21.11 3.28
N ARG A 133 -21.53 20.96 1.94
CA ARG A 133 -20.75 21.81 1.05
C ARG A 133 -21.64 22.49 0.00
N SER A 134 -21.21 23.63 -0.48
CA SER A 134 -21.90 24.37 -1.54
C SER A 134 -20.89 25.09 -2.45
N GLY A 135 -21.29 25.35 -3.67
CA GLY A 135 -20.49 26.06 -4.66
C GLY A 135 -19.26 25.29 -5.12
N LYS A 136 -18.30 26.01 -5.70
CA LYS A 136 -17.08 25.42 -6.26
C LYS A 136 -16.20 24.81 -5.21
N GLN A 137 -15.87 23.54 -5.38
CA GLN A 137 -14.97 22.78 -4.52
C GLN A 137 -13.70 22.43 -5.30
N ASN A 138 -12.54 22.79 -4.75
CA ASN A 138 -11.23 22.34 -5.21
C ASN A 138 -10.53 21.66 -4.05
N LYS A 139 -10.14 20.43 -4.23
CA LYS A 139 -9.53 19.60 -3.17
C LYS A 139 -8.22 19.03 -3.66
N ALA A 140 -7.21 19.11 -2.78
CA ALA A 140 -5.90 18.56 -3.05
C ALA A 140 -5.72 17.20 -2.34
N ILE A 141 -5.07 16.29 -3.01
CA ILE A 141 -4.60 15.02 -2.49
C ILE A 141 -3.07 15.05 -2.54
N THR A 142 -2.43 14.96 -1.38
CA THR A 142 -0.98 14.97 -1.26
C THR A 142 -0.47 13.54 -1.11
N LEU A 143 0.40 13.14 -2.01
CA LEU A 143 1.13 11.88 -1.98
C LEU A 143 2.53 12.14 -1.46
N THR A 144 3.02 11.24 -0.60
CA THR A 144 4.42 11.22 -0.15
C THR A 144 5.07 9.95 -0.66
N ALA A 145 6.17 10.09 -1.37
CA ALA A 145 6.88 8.97 -1.99
C ALA A 145 8.40 9.20 -1.95
N ASN A 146 9.15 8.20 -2.37
CA ASN A 146 10.61 8.27 -2.48
C ASN A 146 11.09 9.02 -3.75
N THR A 147 10.30 9.94 -4.27
CA THR A 147 10.60 10.82 -5.43
C THR A 147 11.33 12.10 -4.99
N ASN A 148 11.85 12.85 -5.95
CA ASN A 148 12.36 14.20 -5.70
C ASN A 148 11.65 15.21 -6.62
N PRO A 149 10.82 16.14 -6.06
CA PRO A 149 10.48 16.28 -4.64
C PRO A 149 9.70 15.08 -4.10
N ASN A 150 9.79 14.83 -2.79
CA ASN A 150 9.15 13.70 -2.12
C ASN A 150 7.61 13.85 -1.97
N ARG A 151 7.05 14.92 -2.53
CA ARG A 151 5.62 15.23 -2.51
C ARG A 151 5.10 15.44 -3.92
N LYS A 152 4.00 14.77 -4.22
CA LYS A 152 3.21 14.99 -5.43
C LYS A 152 1.79 15.36 -5.02
N VAL A 153 1.20 16.34 -5.70
CA VAL A 153 -0.17 16.79 -5.45
C VAL A 153 -1.01 16.52 -6.70
N ILE A 154 -2.14 15.87 -6.49
CA ILE A 154 -3.20 15.72 -7.49
C ILE A 154 -4.47 16.39 -6.95
N ASN A 155 -5.39 16.76 -7.83
CA ASN A 155 -6.53 17.59 -7.47
C ASN A 155 -7.84 17.00 -7.99
N ILE A 156 -8.92 17.30 -7.28
CA ILE A 156 -10.28 17.15 -7.78
C ILE A 156 -11.01 18.50 -7.76
N SER A 157 -11.94 18.67 -8.67
CA SER A 157 -12.88 19.80 -8.68
C SER A 157 -14.33 19.31 -8.76
N SER A 158 -15.25 20.11 -8.29
CA SER A 158 -16.69 19.91 -8.44
C SER A 158 -17.44 21.20 -8.12
N GLU A 159 -18.69 21.31 -8.54
CA GLU A 159 -19.63 22.34 -8.13
C GLU A 159 -20.79 21.70 -7.38
N VAL A 160 -20.95 22.05 -6.10
CA VAL A 160 -21.99 21.47 -5.25
C VAL A 160 -23.19 22.39 -5.16
N THR A 161 -24.36 21.88 -5.54
CA THR A 161 -25.65 22.56 -5.43
C THR A 161 -26.40 22.09 -4.17
N SER A 162 -27.17 22.96 -3.57
CA SER A 162 -28.09 22.59 -2.49
C SER A 162 -29.19 21.65 -2.99
N LYS A 163 -29.67 20.78 -2.12
CA LYS A 163 -30.90 20.02 -2.37
C LYS A 163 -32.10 20.93 -2.46
#